data_10abcffac7974208578ce03881966861
#
_entry.id   10abcffac7974208578ce03881966861
#
_cell.length_a   1.000
_cell.length_b   1.000
_cell.length_c   1.000
_cell.angle_alpha   90.00
_cell.angle_beta   90.00
_cell.angle_gamma   90.00
#
_symmetry.space_group_name_H-M   'P 1'
#
loop_
_entity.id
_entity.type
_entity.pdbx_description
1 polymer ?
#
loop_
_entity_poly.entity_id
_entity_poly.type
_entity_poly.pdbx_seq_one_letter_code
_entity_poly.pdbx_strand_id
1 'polypeptide(L)'
;MEGSDNLVAHPAMLTLARESRGWTQSDMAAEMTRLADGEAVSQGYVSRAEAGRLVVKGDRLGLFASALRYTPPMLCRTTDSGGVGIGLVHHRKRASMGALSLRRVHATLAVTRLQAEAIMTAGREGDKHRFRHIAVDDLDTPADAAETLRLEWGLRAGSIANLVEVLEAAGALLVVRDLQTRDLDAVSHWPQGQRPLFLLNSTAPGDRFRFSLAHELGHSVMHNVPGDARSQEQQADQFAAEFLMPHEAVLADLQSGVDLRRLMELKPKWGVSMAALARRAKSLGVLSDWQYRSLLVEMSALGYRTIEPVTFERETPHYLAEVVTRLRQQHHLDLSQAAHLAGLELEEFTEIYSCPSSVR
;
A
#
# COMPACT_ATOMS: atom_id res chain seq x y z
N MET A 1 5.72 10.04 34.85
CA MET A 1 4.83 8.87 35.07
C MET A 1 3.40 9.24 35.48
N GLU A 2 2.95 10.48 35.28
CA GLU A 2 1.62 10.95 35.78
C GLU A 2 0.53 11.05 34.71
N GLY A 3 0.72 10.47 33.52
CA GLY A 3 -0.23 10.61 32.40
C GLY A 3 -1.01 9.35 32.00
N SER A 4 -0.70 8.17 32.54
CA SER A 4 -1.29 6.90 32.06
C SER A 4 -2.69 6.59 32.61
N ASP A 5 -3.04 7.07 33.79
CA ASP A 5 -4.28 6.65 34.47
C ASP A 5 -5.58 7.19 33.85
N ASN A 6 -5.50 8.20 33.00
CA ASN A 6 -6.67 8.82 32.36
C ASN A 6 -6.94 8.34 30.92
N LEU A 7 -6.07 7.48 30.38
CA LEU A 7 -6.24 6.98 29.02
C LEU A 7 -7.33 5.91 28.97
N VAL A 8 -8.28 6.08 28.03
CA VAL A 8 -9.37 5.15 27.78
C VAL A 8 -9.31 4.69 26.35
N ALA A 9 -9.27 3.38 26.13
CA ALA A 9 -9.27 2.83 24.78
C ALA A 9 -10.57 3.18 24.02
N HIS A 10 -10.43 3.51 22.74
CA HIS A 10 -11.56 3.66 21.86
C HIS A 10 -11.99 2.30 21.30
N PRO A 11 -13.26 1.87 21.44
CA PRO A 11 -13.72 0.53 21.06
C PRO A 11 -13.41 0.18 19.60
N ALA A 12 -13.64 1.11 18.66
CA ALA A 12 -13.33 0.90 17.26
C ALA A 12 -11.82 0.73 17.00
N MET A 13 -10.96 1.40 17.77
CA MET A 13 -9.51 1.21 17.67
C MET A 13 -9.06 -0.16 18.19
N LEU A 14 -9.70 -0.71 19.23
CA LEU A 14 -9.41 -2.08 19.67
C LEU A 14 -9.71 -3.08 18.55
N THR A 15 -10.88 -2.94 17.92
CA THR A 15 -11.26 -3.78 16.76
C THR A 15 -10.26 -3.63 15.61
N LEU A 16 -9.95 -2.39 15.24
CA LEU A 16 -9.05 -2.07 14.14
C LEU A 16 -7.63 -2.63 14.38
N ALA A 17 -7.10 -2.42 15.57
CA ALA A 17 -5.79 -2.93 15.99
C ALA A 17 -5.75 -4.46 15.96
N ARG A 18 -6.78 -5.15 16.47
CA ARG A 18 -6.87 -6.61 16.41
C ARG A 18 -6.96 -7.13 14.97
N GLU A 19 -7.82 -6.52 14.15
CA GLU A 19 -7.98 -6.93 12.75
C GLU A 19 -6.72 -6.68 11.92
N SER A 20 -5.94 -5.63 12.21
CA SER A 20 -4.64 -5.40 11.57
C SER A 20 -3.62 -6.51 11.86
N ARG A 21 -3.75 -7.19 13.00
CA ARG A 21 -2.97 -8.40 13.32
C ARG A 21 -3.52 -9.66 12.65
N GLY A 22 -4.70 -9.58 12.03
CA GLY A 22 -5.40 -10.72 11.42
C GLY A 22 -6.03 -11.66 12.45
N TRP A 23 -6.27 -11.18 13.65
CA TRP A 23 -6.75 -11.97 14.77
C TRP A 23 -8.27 -11.95 14.89
N THR A 24 -8.82 -13.11 15.32
CA THR A 24 -10.18 -13.19 15.84
C THR A 24 -10.22 -12.67 17.30
N GLN A 25 -11.39 -12.44 17.84
CA GLN A 25 -11.55 -12.09 19.26
C GLN A 25 -11.05 -13.22 20.18
N SER A 26 -11.11 -14.47 19.72
CA SER A 26 -10.58 -15.61 20.46
C SER A 26 -9.07 -15.63 20.48
N ASP A 27 -8.41 -15.31 19.36
CA ASP A 27 -6.95 -15.19 19.28
C ASP A 27 -6.46 -14.08 20.21
N MET A 28 -7.15 -12.93 20.18
CA MET A 28 -6.87 -11.81 21.10
C MET A 28 -6.99 -12.21 22.57
N ALA A 29 -8.05 -12.91 22.95
CA ALA A 29 -8.27 -13.36 24.30
C ALA A 29 -7.19 -14.38 24.74
N ALA A 30 -6.78 -15.27 23.84
CA ALA A 30 -5.70 -16.22 24.10
C ALA A 30 -4.35 -15.51 24.34
N GLU A 31 -4.01 -14.53 23.52
CA GLU A 31 -2.78 -13.76 23.68
C GLU A 31 -2.77 -12.93 24.94
N MET A 32 -3.89 -12.28 25.28
CA MET A 32 -4.03 -11.56 26.55
C MET A 32 -3.90 -12.48 27.76
N THR A 33 -4.47 -13.69 27.69
CA THR A 33 -4.32 -14.70 28.77
C THR A 33 -2.87 -15.12 28.93
N ARG A 34 -2.13 -15.30 27.82
CA ARG A 34 -0.71 -15.62 27.84
C ARG A 34 0.15 -14.56 28.52
N LEU A 35 -0.21 -13.29 28.36
CA LEU A 35 0.50 -12.15 28.93
C LEU A 35 0.06 -11.78 30.35
N ALA A 36 -1.09 -12.27 30.81
CA ALA A 36 -1.70 -11.90 32.10
C ALA A 36 -1.30 -12.83 33.26
N ASP A 37 -0.13 -13.50 33.20
CA ASP A 37 0.41 -14.36 34.27
C ASP A 37 -0.61 -15.34 34.88
N GLY A 38 -1.47 -15.92 34.00
CA GLY A 38 -2.45 -16.95 34.42
C GLY A 38 -3.86 -16.44 34.69
N GLU A 39 -4.11 -15.13 34.62
CA GLU A 39 -5.47 -14.60 34.68
C GLU A 39 -6.18 -14.82 33.32
N ALA A 40 -7.19 -15.70 33.29
CA ALA A 40 -7.90 -16.04 32.06
C ALA A 40 -8.71 -14.86 31.52
N VAL A 41 -8.44 -14.45 30.29
CA VAL A 41 -9.23 -13.46 29.55
C VAL A 41 -10.16 -14.19 28.58
N SER A 42 -11.45 -13.95 28.69
CA SER A 42 -12.45 -14.61 27.81
C SER A 42 -12.66 -13.83 26.50
N GLN A 43 -13.02 -14.56 25.42
CA GLN A 43 -13.47 -13.93 24.16
C GLN A 43 -14.63 -12.95 24.40
N GLY A 44 -15.57 -13.28 25.31
CA GLY A 44 -16.67 -12.40 25.68
C GLY A 44 -16.23 -11.09 26.33
N TYR A 45 -15.08 -11.06 27.04
CA TYR A 45 -14.49 -9.82 27.52
C TYR A 45 -14.03 -8.93 26.35
N VAL A 46 -13.26 -9.47 25.41
CA VAL A 46 -12.81 -8.77 24.20
C VAL A 46 -13.99 -8.24 23.40
N SER A 47 -15.02 -9.07 23.19
CA SER A 47 -16.23 -8.70 22.47
C SER A 47 -16.96 -7.51 23.11
N ARG A 48 -17.11 -7.50 24.42
CA ARG A 48 -17.74 -6.37 25.14
C ARG A 48 -16.90 -5.09 25.09
N ALA A 49 -15.57 -5.22 25.18
CA ALA A 49 -14.65 -4.10 25.05
C ALA A 49 -14.75 -3.44 23.67
N GLU A 50 -14.69 -4.23 22.60
CA GLU A 50 -14.82 -3.76 21.21
C GLU A 50 -16.22 -3.20 20.88
N ALA A 51 -17.26 -3.70 21.54
CA ALA A 51 -18.62 -3.18 21.43
C ALA A 51 -18.88 -1.91 22.28
N GLY A 52 -17.89 -1.40 22.99
CA GLY A 52 -18.02 -0.23 23.89
C GLY A 52 -18.86 -0.50 25.13
N ARG A 53 -19.14 -1.77 25.44
CA ARG A 53 -19.91 -2.18 26.63
C ARG A 53 -19.04 -2.28 27.90
N LEU A 54 -17.72 -2.18 27.74
CA LEU A 54 -16.74 -2.13 28.81
C LEU A 54 -15.75 -0.99 28.55
N VAL A 55 -15.47 -0.23 29.60
CA VAL A 55 -14.42 0.79 29.57
C VAL A 55 -13.08 0.11 29.80
N VAL A 56 -12.16 0.26 28.85
CA VAL A 56 -10.80 -0.30 28.90
C VAL A 56 -9.82 0.81 29.25
N LYS A 57 -9.20 0.74 30.44
CA LYS A 57 -8.24 1.71 30.97
C LYS A 57 -7.24 1.02 31.91
N GLY A 58 -6.21 1.75 32.35
CA GLY A 58 -5.19 1.26 33.31
C GLY A 58 -4.54 -0.05 32.85
N ASP A 59 -4.37 -1.01 33.78
CA ASP A 59 -3.69 -2.30 33.49
C ASP A 59 -4.33 -3.08 32.33
N ARG A 60 -5.64 -3.00 32.19
CA ARG A 60 -6.36 -3.65 31.06
C ARG A 60 -6.04 -3.01 29.72
N LEU A 61 -5.87 -1.68 29.67
CA LEU A 61 -5.39 -0.99 28.48
C LEU A 61 -3.94 -1.39 28.18
N GLY A 62 -3.09 -1.46 29.20
CA GLY A 62 -1.72 -1.95 29.08
C GLY A 62 -1.66 -3.36 28.50
N LEU A 63 -2.51 -4.26 28.98
CA LEU A 63 -2.60 -5.64 28.49
C LEU A 63 -3.04 -5.72 27.01
N PHE A 64 -4.04 -4.92 26.60
CA PHE A 64 -4.42 -4.80 25.18
C PHE A 64 -3.26 -4.25 24.35
N ALA A 65 -2.58 -3.22 24.82
CA ALA A 65 -1.48 -2.58 24.14
C ALA A 65 -0.31 -3.57 23.89
N SER A 66 0.08 -4.29 24.94
CA SER A 66 1.14 -5.31 24.87
C SER A 66 0.76 -6.46 23.94
N ALA A 67 -0.47 -6.98 24.04
CA ALA A 67 -0.92 -8.05 23.17
C ALA A 67 -0.95 -7.64 21.69
N LEU A 68 -1.39 -6.42 21.41
CA LEU A 68 -1.50 -5.89 20.05
C LEU A 68 -0.18 -5.29 19.53
N ARG A 69 0.84 -5.13 20.37
CA ARG A 69 2.11 -4.47 20.06
C ARG A 69 1.91 -3.04 19.53
N TYR A 70 0.95 -2.32 20.15
CA TYR A 70 0.69 -0.90 19.93
C TYR A 70 0.82 -0.15 21.25
N THR A 71 1.15 1.14 21.18
CA THR A 71 1.21 1.95 22.40
C THR A 71 -0.20 2.23 22.95
N PRO A 72 -0.39 2.39 24.28
CA PRO A 72 -1.68 2.76 24.85
C PRO A 72 -2.31 4.01 24.22
N PRO A 73 -1.57 5.12 23.95
CA PRO A 73 -2.14 6.27 23.26
C PRO A 73 -2.71 5.97 21.87
N MET A 74 -2.12 5.01 21.12
CA MET A 74 -2.64 4.59 19.81
C MET A 74 -4.04 3.99 19.95
N LEU A 75 -4.27 3.16 20.97
CA LEU A 75 -5.56 2.53 21.20
C LEU A 75 -6.64 3.50 21.72
N CYS A 76 -6.24 4.69 22.19
CA CYS A 76 -7.14 5.74 22.65
C CYS A 76 -7.56 6.74 21.58
N ARG A 77 -6.99 6.64 20.34
CA ARG A 77 -7.36 7.53 19.25
C ARG A 77 -8.80 7.32 18.85
N THR A 78 -9.49 8.43 18.60
CA THR A 78 -10.77 8.38 17.94
C THR A 78 -10.53 8.07 16.48
N THR A 79 -11.16 7.03 15.98
CA THR A 79 -11.31 6.87 14.54
C THR A 79 -12.45 7.79 14.13
N ASP A 80 -12.16 8.88 13.44
CA ASP A 80 -13.24 9.64 12.81
C ASP A 80 -14.08 8.67 11.98
N SER A 81 -15.39 8.71 12.20
CA SER A 81 -16.34 7.80 11.54
C SER A 81 -16.49 8.07 10.03
N GLY A 82 -15.86 9.15 9.51
CA GLY A 82 -15.49 9.32 8.11
C GLY A 82 -14.28 8.47 7.73
N GLY A 83 -13.79 7.72 8.72
CA GLY A 83 -12.71 6.80 8.73
C GLY A 83 -12.51 6.01 7.48
N VAL A 84 -11.69 5.06 7.53
CA VAL A 84 -11.51 4.07 6.47
C VAL A 84 -12.86 3.43 6.15
N GLY A 85 -13.77 4.30 5.71
CA GLY A 85 -15.00 3.87 5.07
C GLY A 85 -14.54 2.87 4.02
N ILE A 86 -15.29 1.82 3.85
CA ILE A 86 -15.23 0.85 2.76
C ILE A 86 -15.24 1.57 1.39
N GLY A 87 -15.06 2.90 1.38
CA GLY A 87 -14.88 3.80 0.28
C GLY A 87 -13.62 3.49 -0.48
N LEU A 88 -13.80 2.84 -1.62
CA LEU A 88 -12.85 2.85 -2.72
C LEU A 88 -11.51 2.11 -2.49
N VAL A 89 -11.54 0.95 -1.85
CA VAL A 89 -10.52 -0.04 -2.11
C VAL A 89 -10.98 -0.81 -3.34
N HIS A 90 -10.53 -0.37 -4.51
CA HIS A 90 -10.85 -0.98 -5.79
C HIS A 90 -10.02 -2.26 -5.96
N HIS A 91 -10.64 -3.44 -5.97
CA HIS A 91 -9.87 -4.66 -6.27
C HIS A 91 -10.71 -5.75 -6.93
N ARG A 92 -10.28 -6.12 -8.10
CA ARG A 92 -10.71 -7.34 -8.79
C ARG A 92 -10.41 -8.60 -7.94
N LYS A 93 -9.34 -8.60 -7.17
CA LYS A 93 -8.92 -9.69 -6.30
C LYS A 93 -9.76 -9.82 -5.01
N ARG A 94 -10.61 -8.86 -4.69
CA ARG A 94 -11.55 -8.97 -3.55
C ARG A 94 -12.43 -10.21 -3.60
N ALA A 95 -12.85 -10.64 -4.78
CA ALA A 95 -13.72 -11.80 -4.95
C ALA A 95 -13.01 -13.13 -4.64
N SER A 96 -11.68 -13.17 -4.69
CA SER A 96 -10.86 -14.35 -4.37
C SER A 96 -10.31 -14.35 -2.95
N MET A 97 -10.26 -13.18 -2.29
CA MET A 97 -9.76 -13.07 -0.92
C MET A 97 -10.82 -13.49 0.10
N GLY A 98 -10.41 -14.26 1.10
CA GLY A 98 -11.26 -14.55 2.26
C GLY A 98 -11.60 -13.28 3.06
N ALA A 99 -12.80 -13.25 3.66
CA ALA A 99 -13.26 -12.08 4.42
C ALA A 99 -12.31 -11.65 5.56
N LEU A 100 -11.58 -12.59 6.16
CA LEU A 100 -10.59 -12.29 7.20
C LEU A 100 -9.39 -11.54 6.64
N SER A 101 -8.83 -12.02 5.50
CA SER A 101 -7.70 -11.37 4.83
C SER A 101 -8.07 -9.96 4.36
N LEU A 102 -9.27 -9.78 3.84
CA LEU A 102 -9.76 -8.47 3.41
C LEU A 102 -9.87 -7.49 4.58
N ARG A 103 -10.47 -7.92 5.70
CA ARG A 103 -10.56 -7.10 6.93
C ARG A 103 -9.18 -6.72 7.44
N ARG A 104 -8.25 -7.68 7.44
CA ARG A 104 -6.86 -7.41 7.84
C ARG A 104 -6.19 -6.35 6.98
N VAL A 105 -6.30 -6.45 5.65
CA VAL A 105 -5.71 -5.46 4.72
C VAL A 105 -6.29 -4.07 4.99
N HIS A 106 -7.62 -3.96 5.14
CA HIS A 106 -8.28 -2.70 5.45
C HIS A 106 -7.82 -2.12 6.79
N ALA A 107 -7.76 -2.95 7.82
CA ALA A 107 -7.31 -2.54 9.14
C ALA A 107 -5.83 -2.12 9.13
N THR A 108 -4.99 -2.86 8.41
CA THR A 108 -3.56 -2.50 8.25
C THR A 108 -3.41 -1.16 7.53
N LEU A 109 -4.19 -0.92 6.47
CA LEU A 109 -4.20 0.35 5.74
C LEU A 109 -4.63 1.51 6.66
N ALA A 110 -5.69 1.31 7.44
CA ALA A 110 -6.20 2.31 8.38
C ALA A 110 -5.19 2.65 9.49
N VAL A 111 -4.63 1.63 10.11
CA VAL A 111 -3.60 1.82 11.16
C VAL A 111 -2.36 2.49 10.57
N THR A 112 -1.92 2.09 9.39
CA THR A 112 -0.79 2.72 8.69
C THR A 112 -1.05 4.20 8.38
N ARG A 113 -2.29 4.55 8.00
CA ARG A 113 -2.70 5.95 7.82
C ARG A 113 -2.51 6.74 9.11
N LEU A 114 -3.04 6.26 10.24
CA LEU A 114 -2.90 6.92 11.54
C LEU A 114 -1.44 7.08 11.98
N GLN A 115 -0.60 6.10 11.68
CA GLN A 115 0.84 6.16 11.97
C GLN A 115 1.55 7.22 11.11
N ALA A 116 1.29 7.21 9.80
CA ALA A 116 1.85 8.18 8.87
C ALA A 116 1.42 9.62 9.22
N GLU A 117 0.14 9.83 9.55
CA GLU A 117 -0.39 11.12 10.01
C GLU A 117 0.28 11.59 11.30
N ALA A 118 0.54 10.69 12.25
CA ALA A 118 1.26 11.04 13.48
C ALA A 118 2.69 11.51 13.18
N ILE A 119 3.41 10.80 12.31
CA ILE A 119 4.76 11.16 11.88
C ILE A 119 4.74 12.52 11.16
N MET A 120 3.83 12.70 10.21
CA MET A 120 3.68 13.94 9.44
C MET A 120 3.35 15.14 10.33
N THR A 121 2.39 14.98 11.25
CA THR A 121 2.00 16.01 12.22
C THR A 121 3.17 16.40 13.13
N ALA A 122 3.87 15.42 13.68
CA ALA A 122 5.03 15.67 14.52
C ALA A 122 6.16 16.36 13.75
N GLY A 123 6.38 15.97 12.48
CA GLY A 123 7.34 16.60 11.57
C GLY A 123 6.88 17.95 11.02
N ARG A 124 5.68 18.43 11.37
CA ARG A 124 5.05 19.65 10.83
C ARG A 124 4.97 19.67 9.30
N GLU A 125 4.84 18.49 8.71
CA GLU A 125 4.67 18.34 7.27
C GLU A 125 3.21 18.64 6.87
N GLY A 126 3.03 19.45 5.86
CA GLY A 126 1.67 19.79 5.38
C GLY A 126 1.11 18.74 4.42
N ASP A 127 -0.19 18.86 4.12
CA ASP A 127 -0.91 17.96 3.19
C ASP A 127 -0.77 18.36 1.71
N LYS A 128 0.30 19.07 1.36
CA LYS A 128 0.52 19.48 -0.03
C LYS A 128 0.84 18.27 -0.90
N HIS A 129 0.10 18.14 -1.99
CA HIS A 129 0.32 17.12 -3.01
C HIS A 129 -0.08 17.63 -4.40
N ARG A 130 0.38 16.94 -5.44
CA ARG A 130 0.09 17.23 -6.86
C ARG A 130 -0.95 16.28 -7.46
N PHE A 131 -1.57 15.45 -6.63
CA PHE A 131 -2.63 14.55 -7.05
C PHE A 131 -3.93 15.31 -7.28
N ARG A 132 -4.64 14.96 -8.34
CA ARG A 132 -5.99 15.40 -8.62
C ARG A 132 -6.81 14.30 -9.26
N HIS A 133 -8.12 14.42 -9.19
CA HIS A 133 -8.98 13.54 -9.94
C HIS A 133 -9.03 13.95 -11.41
N ILE A 134 -8.95 12.99 -12.30
CA ILE A 134 -9.05 13.14 -13.75
C ILE A 134 -10.27 12.32 -14.18
N ALA A 135 -11.28 12.99 -14.70
CA ALA A 135 -12.46 12.31 -15.20
C ALA A 135 -12.10 11.46 -16.44
N VAL A 136 -12.69 10.29 -16.51
CA VAL A 136 -12.59 9.39 -17.68
C VAL A 136 -14.01 9.14 -18.15
N ASP A 137 -14.29 9.47 -19.40
CA ASP A 137 -15.59 9.35 -20.04
C ASP A 137 -15.45 8.85 -21.50
N ASP A 138 -16.43 9.06 -22.33
CA ASP A 138 -16.38 8.66 -23.74
C ASP A 138 -15.39 9.46 -24.60
N LEU A 139 -14.89 10.60 -24.10
CA LEU A 139 -13.95 11.48 -24.80
C LEU A 139 -12.52 11.34 -24.27
N ASP A 140 -12.38 11.22 -22.93
CA ASP A 140 -11.10 11.12 -22.24
C ASP A 140 -10.87 9.68 -21.77
N THR A 141 -9.91 8.99 -22.37
CA THR A 141 -9.58 7.59 -22.05
C THR A 141 -8.64 7.49 -20.82
N PRO A 142 -8.50 6.31 -20.21
CA PRO A 142 -7.48 6.06 -19.18
C PRO A 142 -6.04 6.34 -19.67
N ALA A 143 -5.78 6.18 -20.97
CA ALA A 143 -4.48 6.52 -21.55
C ALA A 143 -4.26 8.05 -21.57
N ASP A 144 -5.27 8.83 -21.95
CA ASP A 144 -5.21 10.29 -21.90
C ASP A 144 -5.03 10.81 -20.47
N ALA A 145 -5.68 10.17 -19.51
CA ALA A 145 -5.49 10.48 -18.09
C ALA A 145 -4.04 10.22 -17.63
N ALA A 146 -3.44 9.12 -18.07
CA ALA A 146 -2.05 8.78 -17.75
C ALA A 146 -1.07 9.78 -18.42
N GLU A 147 -1.29 10.15 -19.67
CA GLU A 147 -0.48 11.12 -20.39
C GLU A 147 -0.58 12.50 -19.74
N THR A 148 -1.79 12.94 -19.42
CA THR A 148 -2.04 14.21 -18.72
C THR A 148 -1.27 14.26 -17.40
N LEU A 149 -1.35 13.20 -16.59
CA LEU A 149 -0.64 13.14 -15.32
C LEU A 149 0.88 13.16 -15.49
N ARG A 150 1.41 12.45 -16.51
CA ARG A 150 2.83 12.49 -16.84
C ARG A 150 3.29 13.90 -17.20
N LEU A 151 2.53 14.61 -18.03
CA LEU A 151 2.84 15.99 -18.41
C LEU A 151 2.83 16.94 -17.19
N GLU A 152 1.81 16.85 -16.35
CA GLU A 152 1.70 17.67 -15.14
C GLU A 152 2.82 17.42 -14.13
N TRP A 153 3.29 16.19 -14.04
CA TRP A 153 4.40 15.84 -13.15
C TRP A 153 5.78 16.07 -13.78
N GLY A 154 5.82 16.50 -15.06
CA GLY A 154 7.06 16.79 -15.77
C GLY A 154 7.87 15.53 -16.10
N LEU A 155 7.21 14.39 -16.30
CA LEU A 155 7.87 13.14 -16.65
C LEU A 155 8.27 13.16 -18.13
N ARG A 156 9.51 12.76 -18.41
CA ARG A 156 10.01 12.64 -19.77
C ARG A 156 9.25 11.59 -20.57
N ALA A 157 9.25 11.71 -21.90
CA ALA A 157 8.86 10.61 -22.76
C ALA A 157 9.82 9.43 -22.55
N GLY A 158 9.28 8.23 -22.28
CA GLY A 158 10.07 7.04 -22.02
C GLY A 158 9.82 6.41 -20.64
N SER A 159 10.70 5.52 -20.24
CA SER A 159 10.57 4.79 -18.97
C SER A 159 10.78 5.71 -17.76
N ILE A 160 10.11 5.38 -16.67
CA ILE A 160 10.30 6.01 -15.36
C ILE A 160 11.44 5.28 -14.65
N ALA A 161 12.47 6.01 -14.22
CA ALA A 161 13.62 5.40 -13.54
C ALA A 161 13.21 4.82 -12.17
N ASN A 162 12.50 5.60 -11.34
CA ASN A 162 12.01 5.19 -10.04
C ASN A 162 10.59 5.73 -9.85
N LEU A 163 9.62 4.81 -9.83
CA LEU A 163 8.19 5.17 -9.69
C LEU A 163 7.86 5.62 -8.28
N VAL A 164 8.49 5.00 -7.27
CA VAL A 164 8.30 5.36 -5.87
C VAL A 164 8.72 6.81 -5.63
N GLU A 165 9.91 7.21 -6.09
CA GLU A 165 10.37 8.60 -5.98
C GLU A 165 9.44 9.59 -6.69
N VAL A 166 8.90 9.21 -7.85
CA VAL A 166 7.93 10.06 -8.59
C VAL A 166 6.66 10.29 -7.77
N LEU A 167 6.12 9.25 -7.15
CA LEU A 167 4.91 9.37 -6.34
C LEU A 167 5.17 10.16 -5.05
N GLU A 168 6.30 9.92 -4.38
CA GLU A 168 6.70 10.68 -3.19
C GLU A 168 6.93 12.16 -3.52
N ALA A 169 7.59 12.47 -4.62
CA ALA A 169 7.77 13.85 -5.11
C ALA A 169 6.44 14.53 -5.49
N ALA A 170 5.44 13.75 -5.92
CA ALA A 170 4.08 14.24 -6.13
C ALA A 170 3.29 14.41 -4.82
N GLY A 171 3.80 13.93 -3.71
CA GLY A 171 3.25 14.10 -2.37
C GLY A 171 2.48 12.90 -1.82
N ALA A 172 2.60 11.73 -2.43
CA ALA A 172 2.06 10.50 -1.87
C ALA A 172 2.84 10.03 -0.63
N LEU A 173 2.15 9.30 0.22
CA LEU A 173 2.76 8.51 1.30
C LEU A 173 2.82 7.05 0.84
N LEU A 174 4.01 6.47 0.84
CA LEU A 174 4.22 5.07 0.48
C LEU A 174 4.77 4.32 1.68
N VAL A 175 4.16 3.17 2.00
CA VAL A 175 4.59 2.32 3.12
C VAL A 175 4.61 0.87 2.67
N VAL A 176 5.70 0.17 2.96
CA VAL A 176 5.84 -1.26 2.69
C VAL A 176 5.51 -2.05 3.94
N ARG A 177 4.61 -3.02 3.83
CA ARG A 177 4.24 -3.93 4.91
C ARG A 177 3.97 -5.34 4.40
N ASP A 178 4.17 -6.33 5.25
CA ASP A 178 3.67 -7.67 4.98
C ASP A 178 2.14 -7.69 5.14
N LEU A 179 1.42 -7.80 4.02
CA LEU A 179 -0.04 -7.91 4.01
C LEU A 179 -0.52 -9.34 4.31
N GLN A 180 0.40 -10.28 4.49
CA GLN A 180 0.14 -11.71 4.71
C GLN A 180 -0.86 -12.33 3.73
N THR A 181 -0.80 -11.87 2.50
CA THR A 181 -1.52 -12.41 1.36
C THR A 181 -0.66 -12.28 0.12
N ARG A 182 -0.80 -13.22 -0.81
CA ARG A 182 -0.16 -13.15 -2.13
C ARG A 182 -1.12 -12.66 -3.22
N ASP A 183 -2.38 -12.42 -2.82
CA ASP A 183 -3.43 -12.02 -3.76
C ASP A 183 -3.44 -10.50 -4.02
N LEU A 184 -2.66 -9.73 -3.24
CA LEU A 184 -2.63 -8.29 -3.30
C LEU A 184 -1.19 -7.78 -3.23
N ASP A 185 -0.74 -7.04 -4.24
CA ASP A 185 0.60 -6.45 -4.28
C ASP A 185 0.63 -5.02 -3.73
N ALA A 186 -0.46 -4.27 -3.89
CA ALA A 186 -0.62 -2.91 -3.39
C ALA A 186 -2.08 -2.59 -3.10
N VAL A 187 -2.32 -1.56 -2.30
CA VAL A 187 -3.63 -0.96 -2.04
C VAL A 187 -3.46 0.53 -1.77
N SER A 188 -4.41 1.33 -2.23
CA SER A 188 -4.38 2.77 -2.05
C SER A 188 -5.59 3.30 -1.27
N HIS A 189 -5.40 4.44 -0.62
CA HIS A 189 -6.46 5.17 0.07
C HIS A 189 -6.18 6.67 -0.01
N TRP A 190 -7.11 7.40 -0.59
CA TRP A 190 -7.00 8.85 -0.74
C TRP A 190 -8.27 9.56 -0.28
N PRO A 191 -8.39 9.89 1.02
CA PRO A 191 -9.47 10.72 1.54
C PRO A 191 -9.35 12.15 1.03
N GLN A 192 -10.50 12.81 0.89
CA GLN A 192 -10.54 14.21 0.47
C GLN A 192 -9.73 15.10 1.42
N GLY A 193 -8.91 15.98 0.85
CA GLY A 193 -8.09 16.93 1.60
C GLY A 193 -6.85 16.36 2.28
N GLN A 194 -6.56 15.08 2.09
CA GLN A 194 -5.38 14.41 2.63
C GLN A 194 -4.44 13.95 1.52
N ARG A 195 -3.19 13.61 1.87
CA ARG A 195 -2.25 12.96 0.94
C ARG A 195 -2.70 11.53 0.61
N PRO A 196 -2.57 11.09 -0.65
CA PRO A 196 -2.76 9.67 -0.99
C PRO A 196 -1.77 8.79 -0.21
N LEU A 197 -2.27 7.66 0.31
CA LEU A 197 -1.45 6.61 0.92
C LEU A 197 -1.50 5.37 0.03
N PHE A 198 -0.32 4.85 -0.32
CA PHE A 198 -0.15 3.56 -0.98
C PHE A 198 0.51 2.59 -0.02
N LEU A 199 -0.19 1.52 0.29
CA LEU A 199 0.33 0.43 1.12
C LEU A 199 0.77 -0.70 0.18
N LEU A 200 2.04 -1.07 0.27
CA LEU A 200 2.73 -1.95 -0.66
C LEU A 200 3.09 -3.26 0.03
N ASN A 201 2.80 -4.39 -0.61
CA ASN A 201 3.09 -5.68 -0.04
C ASN A 201 4.57 -6.02 -0.13
N SER A 202 5.20 -6.32 1.00
CA SER A 202 6.62 -6.68 1.07
C SER A 202 6.98 -7.95 0.30
N THR A 203 6.01 -8.82 0.03
CA THR A 203 6.21 -10.08 -0.70
C THR A 203 6.05 -9.95 -2.21
N ALA A 204 5.64 -8.77 -2.72
CA ALA A 204 5.45 -8.56 -4.16
C ALA A 204 6.81 -8.53 -4.89
N PRO A 205 6.99 -9.26 -6.02
CA PRO A 205 8.18 -9.16 -6.86
C PRO A 205 8.33 -7.75 -7.46
N GLY A 206 9.59 -7.30 -7.67
CA GLY A 206 9.87 -5.92 -8.09
C GLY A 206 9.19 -5.49 -9.40
N ASP A 207 9.08 -6.39 -10.37
CA ASP A 207 8.43 -6.15 -11.66
C ASP A 207 6.90 -6.04 -11.54
N ARG A 208 6.27 -6.86 -10.71
CA ARG A 208 4.83 -6.77 -10.41
C ARG A 208 4.50 -5.57 -9.53
N PHE A 209 5.37 -5.29 -8.56
CA PHE A 209 5.25 -4.16 -7.64
C PHE A 209 5.02 -2.84 -8.39
N ARG A 210 5.85 -2.52 -9.41
CA ARG A 210 5.72 -1.28 -10.18
C ARG A 210 4.40 -1.19 -10.94
N PHE A 211 4.01 -2.27 -11.62
CA PHE A 211 2.74 -2.28 -12.36
C PHE A 211 1.55 -2.15 -11.41
N SER A 212 1.57 -2.85 -10.27
CA SER A 212 0.52 -2.75 -9.25
C SER A 212 0.46 -1.36 -8.62
N LEU A 213 1.61 -0.71 -8.38
CA LEU A 213 1.64 0.67 -7.88
C LEU A 213 1.07 1.66 -8.88
N ALA A 214 1.40 1.53 -10.17
CA ALA A 214 0.83 2.37 -11.23
C ALA A 214 -0.68 2.10 -11.43
N HIS A 215 -1.13 0.86 -11.26
CA HIS A 215 -2.54 0.48 -11.29
C HIS A 215 -3.32 1.14 -10.13
N GLU A 216 -2.77 1.10 -8.90
CA GLU A 216 -3.35 1.80 -7.76
C GLU A 216 -3.37 3.32 -7.92
N LEU A 217 -2.33 3.88 -8.56
CA LEU A 217 -2.33 5.29 -8.97
C LEU A 217 -3.49 5.59 -9.91
N GLY A 218 -3.72 4.73 -10.91
CA GLY A 218 -4.85 4.84 -11.84
C GLY A 218 -6.19 4.86 -11.10
N HIS A 219 -6.40 3.93 -10.18
CA HIS A 219 -7.59 3.94 -9.34
C HIS A 219 -7.73 5.25 -8.55
N SER A 220 -6.66 5.69 -7.91
CA SER A 220 -6.68 6.90 -7.08
C SER A 220 -7.05 8.16 -7.88
N VAL A 221 -6.54 8.31 -9.11
CA VAL A 221 -6.76 9.53 -9.90
C VAL A 221 -8.04 9.50 -10.73
N MET A 222 -8.55 8.33 -11.13
CA MET A 222 -9.73 8.24 -12.01
C MET A 222 -11.03 7.91 -11.26
N HIS A 223 -10.97 7.14 -10.18
CA HIS A 223 -12.15 6.53 -9.57
C HIS A 223 -12.43 7.12 -8.19
N ASN A 224 -13.17 8.22 -8.12
CA ASN A 224 -13.57 8.88 -6.88
C ASN A 224 -14.95 8.43 -6.34
N VAL A 225 -15.67 7.64 -7.12
CA VAL A 225 -16.97 7.06 -6.75
C VAL A 225 -17.00 5.57 -7.11
N PRO A 226 -17.77 4.76 -6.35
CA PRO A 226 -18.00 3.37 -6.74
C PRO A 226 -18.67 3.27 -8.12
N GLY A 227 -18.13 2.41 -8.99
CA GLY A 227 -18.63 2.15 -10.31
C GLY A 227 -18.66 0.66 -10.63
N ASP A 228 -18.80 0.29 -11.92
CA ASP A 228 -18.63 -1.10 -12.32
C ASP A 228 -17.19 -1.57 -12.09
N ALA A 229 -17.02 -2.46 -11.11
CA ALA A 229 -15.70 -2.92 -10.69
C ALA A 229 -14.88 -3.51 -11.83
N ARG A 230 -15.51 -4.19 -12.80
CA ARG A 230 -14.78 -4.77 -13.94
C ARG A 230 -14.26 -3.70 -14.89
N SER A 231 -15.08 -2.68 -15.15
CA SER A 231 -14.70 -1.54 -15.99
C SER A 231 -13.59 -0.76 -15.34
N GLN A 232 -13.71 -0.43 -14.05
CA GLN A 232 -12.69 0.30 -13.30
C GLN A 232 -11.33 -0.41 -13.24
N GLU A 233 -11.33 -1.75 -13.09
CA GLU A 233 -10.10 -2.55 -13.17
C GLU A 233 -9.44 -2.49 -14.55
N GLN A 234 -10.25 -2.57 -15.62
CA GLN A 234 -9.73 -2.44 -17.00
C GLN A 234 -9.15 -1.05 -17.26
N GLN A 235 -9.81 -0.01 -16.77
CA GLN A 235 -9.34 1.37 -16.87
C GLN A 235 -8.02 1.56 -16.11
N ALA A 236 -7.90 1.04 -14.89
CA ALA A 236 -6.67 1.09 -14.12
C ALA A 236 -5.51 0.32 -14.78
N ASP A 237 -5.78 -0.85 -15.40
CA ASP A 237 -4.80 -1.59 -16.18
C ASP A 237 -4.33 -0.79 -17.42
N GLN A 238 -5.24 -0.11 -18.13
CA GLN A 238 -4.92 0.74 -19.28
C GLN A 238 -4.11 1.96 -18.87
N PHE A 239 -4.52 2.63 -17.80
CA PHE A 239 -3.77 3.74 -17.22
C PHE A 239 -2.35 3.31 -16.85
N ALA A 240 -2.19 2.22 -16.10
CA ALA A 240 -0.88 1.72 -15.67
C ALA A 240 0.03 1.38 -16.84
N ALA A 241 -0.53 0.76 -17.89
CA ALA A 241 0.20 0.43 -19.10
C ALA A 241 0.71 1.67 -19.83
N GLU A 242 -0.14 2.71 -20.00
CA GLU A 242 0.27 3.98 -20.62
C GLU A 242 1.22 4.77 -19.73
N PHE A 243 0.96 4.83 -18.42
CA PHE A 243 1.78 5.57 -17.49
C PHE A 243 3.22 5.04 -17.40
N LEU A 244 3.39 3.72 -17.40
CA LEU A 244 4.73 3.08 -17.36
C LEU A 244 5.39 2.95 -18.72
N MET A 245 4.60 2.71 -19.78
CA MET A 245 5.04 2.43 -21.13
C MET A 245 4.30 3.31 -22.13
N PRO A 246 4.62 4.63 -22.21
CA PRO A 246 3.94 5.55 -23.13
C PRO A 246 3.99 5.05 -24.57
N HIS A 247 2.86 5.18 -25.27
CA HIS A 247 2.63 4.63 -26.60
C HIS A 247 3.81 4.86 -27.55
N GLU A 248 4.13 6.12 -27.81
CA GLU A 248 5.16 6.47 -28.81
C GLU A 248 6.55 5.91 -28.45
N ALA A 249 6.91 5.99 -27.17
CA ALA A 249 8.23 5.59 -26.72
C ALA A 249 8.42 4.07 -26.70
N VAL A 250 7.41 3.32 -26.23
CA VAL A 250 7.51 1.85 -26.21
C VAL A 250 7.31 1.23 -27.57
N LEU A 251 6.52 1.86 -28.44
CA LEU A 251 6.28 1.37 -29.82
C LEU A 251 7.60 1.31 -30.58
N ALA A 252 8.46 2.32 -30.46
CA ALA A 252 9.77 2.33 -31.09
C ALA A 252 10.64 1.11 -30.71
N ASP A 253 10.53 0.66 -29.45
CA ASP A 253 11.25 -0.52 -28.97
C ASP A 253 10.62 -1.85 -29.44
N LEU A 254 9.31 -1.88 -29.63
CA LEU A 254 8.57 -3.09 -29.96
C LEU A 254 8.50 -3.35 -31.49
N GLN A 255 8.64 -2.32 -32.32
CA GLN A 255 8.58 -2.46 -33.81
C GLN A 255 9.68 -3.33 -34.39
N SER A 256 10.78 -3.53 -33.68
CA SER A 256 11.89 -4.41 -34.14
C SER A 256 11.57 -5.91 -34.02
N GLY A 257 10.34 -6.25 -33.66
CA GLY A 257 9.88 -7.62 -33.40
C GLY A 257 9.82 -7.92 -31.89
N VAL A 258 8.88 -8.79 -31.54
CA VAL A 258 8.61 -9.16 -30.13
C VAL A 258 8.70 -10.69 -30.01
N ASP A 259 9.78 -11.14 -29.40
CA ASP A 259 10.01 -12.51 -28.96
C ASP A 259 10.45 -12.54 -27.50
N LEU A 260 10.68 -13.71 -26.92
CA LEU A 260 11.12 -13.85 -25.54
C LEU A 260 12.43 -13.12 -25.25
N ARG A 261 13.37 -13.18 -26.18
CA ARG A 261 14.67 -12.50 -26.04
C ARG A 261 14.48 -10.99 -25.96
N ARG A 262 13.68 -10.45 -26.87
CA ARG A 262 13.40 -9.01 -26.91
C ARG A 262 12.67 -8.56 -25.65
N LEU A 263 11.73 -9.35 -25.12
CA LEU A 263 11.06 -9.05 -23.85
C LEU A 263 12.04 -9.06 -22.67
N MET A 264 12.99 -9.98 -22.61
CA MET A 264 14.04 -10.00 -21.60
C MET A 264 14.93 -8.75 -21.65
N GLU A 265 15.29 -8.28 -22.86
CA GLU A 265 16.07 -7.06 -23.05
C GLU A 265 15.30 -5.79 -22.62
N LEU A 266 14.00 -5.74 -22.92
CA LEU A 266 13.16 -4.57 -22.62
C LEU A 266 12.69 -4.51 -21.15
N LYS A 267 12.62 -5.65 -20.47
CA LYS A 267 12.17 -5.74 -19.08
C LYS A 267 12.92 -4.78 -18.13
N PRO A 268 14.26 -4.73 -18.07
CA PRO A 268 14.98 -3.80 -17.20
C PRO A 268 14.84 -2.34 -17.66
N LYS A 269 14.70 -2.09 -18.96
CA LYS A 269 14.54 -0.74 -19.51
C LYS A 269 13.22 -0.10 -19.06
N TRP A 270 12.14 -0.85 -19.12
CA TRP A 270 10.79 -0.37 -18.79
C TRP A 270 10.40 -0.62 -17.33
N GLY A 271 11.16 -1.46 -16.62
CA GLY A 271 10.89 -1.80 -15.22
C GLY A 271 9.55 -2.50 -15.02
N VAL A 272 9.11 -3.32 -15.97
CA VAL A 272 7.87 -4.09 -15.93
C VAL A 272 8.12 -5.55 -16.30
N SER A 273 7.16 -6.44 -16.03
CA SER A 273 7.28 -7.85 -16.37
C SER A 273 7.25 -8.07 -17.89
N MET A 274 7.85 -9.18 -18.34
CA MET A 274 7.75 -9.62 -19.75
C MET A 274 6.29 -9.81 -20.17
N ALA A 275 5.45 -10.30 -19.25
CA ALA A 275 4.02 -10.45 -19.50
C ALA A 275 3.32 -9.09 -19.73
N ALA A 276 3.70 -8.06 -18.98
CA ALA A 276 3.19 -6.70 -19.15
C ALA A 276 3.61 -6.10 -20.51
N LEU A 277 4.88 -6.27 -20.90
CA LEU A 277 5.40 -5.86 -22.22
C LEU A 277 4.69 -6.57 -23.37
N ALA A 278 4.49 -7.89 -23.27
CA ALA A 278 3.76 -8.68 -24.28
C ALA A 278 2.30 -8.19 -24.40
N ARG A 279 1.63 -7.91 -23.28
CA ARG A 279 0.26 -7.36 -23.27
C ARG A 279 0.24 -5.97 -23.91
N ARG A 280 1.24 -5.14 -23.61
CA ARG A 280 1.37 -3.81 -24.24
C ARG A 280 1.57 -3.90 -25.73
N ALA A 281 2.48 -4.77 -26.19
CA ALA A 281 2.69 -5.02 -27.62
C ALA A 281 1.41 -5.47 -28.35
N LYS A 282 0.60 -6.32 -27.71
CA LYS A 282 -0.72 -6.71 -28.21
C LYS A 282 -1.67 -5.51 -28.27
N SER A 283 -1.79 -4.72 -27.22
CA SER A 283 -2.70 -3.56 -27.18
C SER A 283 -2.36 -2.49 -28.21
N LEU A 284 -1.09 -2.38 -28.60
CA LEU A 284 -0.58 -1.48 -29.64
C LEU A 284 -0.64 -2.09 -31.05
N GLY A 285 -1.19 -3.30 -31.23
CA GLY A 285 -1.32 -3.96 -32.51
C GLY A 285 0.00 -4.51 -33.09
N VAL A 286 1.11 -4.49 -32.35
CA VAL A 286 2.40 -5.07 -32.73
C VAL A 286 2.33 -6.59 -32.75
N LEU A 287 1.61 -7.19 -31.80
CA LEU A 287 1.32 -8.62 -31.77
C LEU A 287 -0.14 -8.88 -32.07
N SER A 288 -0.37 -9.82 -33.00
CA SER A 288 -1.69 -10.40 -33.20
C SER A 288 -2.13 -11.25 -32.01
N ASP A 289 -3.42 -11.54 -31.87
CA ASP A 289 -3.96 -12.43 -30.82
C ASP A 289 -3.29 -13.80 -30.81
N TRP A 290 -2.98 -14.34 -31.98
CA TRP A 290 -2.30 -15.63 -32.09
C TRP A 290 -0.85 -15.55 -31.60
N GLN A 291 -0.08 -14.55 -32.03
CA GLN A 291 1.31 -14.35 -31.62
C GLN A 291 1.39 -14.13 -30.10
N TYR A 292 0.51 -13.29 -29.53
CA TYR A 292 0.45 -13.06 -28.09
C TYR A 292 0.17 -14.36 -27.31
N ARG A 293 -0.81 -15.17 -27.76
CA ARG A 293 -1.11 -16.46 -27.10
C ARG A 293 0.06 -17.44 -27.21
N SER A 294 0.69 -17.55 -28.37
CA SER A 294 1.87 -18.40 -28.58
C SER A 294 3.00 -18.02 -27.63
N LEU A 295 3.27 -16.73 -27.49
CA LEU A 295 4.29 -16.20 -26.59
C LEU A 295 3.98 -16.54 -25.12
N LEU A 296 2.72 -16.40 -24.69
CA LEU A 296 2.32 -16.78 -23.32
C LEU A 296 2.42 -18.31 -23.07
N VAL A 297 2.16 -19.14 -24.06
CA VAL A 297 2.36 -20.60 -23.96
C VAL A 297 3.84 -20.92 -23.81
N GLU A 298 4.70 -20.30 -24.61
CA GLU A 298 6.16 -20.44 -24.51
C GLU A 298 6.69 -19.99 -23.14
N MET A 299 6.27 -18.82 -22.63
CA MET A 299 6.59 -18.35 -21.28
C MET A 299 6.13 -19.35 -20.21
N SER A 300 4.96 -19.97 -20.40
CA SER A 300 4.44 -20.97 -19.46
C SER A 300 5.28 -22.24 -19.46
N ALA A 301 5.69 -22.72 -20.63
CA ALA A 301 6.52 -23.92 -20.78
C ALA A 301 7.92 -23.76 -20.13
N LEU A 302 8.43 -22.53 -20.13
CA LEU A 302 9.71 -22.17 -19.52
C LEU A 302 9.59 -21.81 -18.02
N GLY A 303 8.36 -21.83 -17.43
CA GLY A 303 8.13 -21.45 -16.04
C GLY A 303 8.13 -19.93 -15.79
N TYR A 304 8.24 -19.11 -16.82
CA TYR A 304 8.33 -17.63 -16.71
C TYR A 304 7.03 -16.95 -16.23
N ARG A 305 5.93 -17.70 -16.15
CA ARG A 305 4.71 -17.17 -15.51
C ARG A 305 4.83 -17.05 -14.00
N THR A 306 5.72 -17.80 -13.39
CA THR A 306 5.95 -17.80 -11.93
C THR A 306 7.20 -17.01 -11.57
N ILE A 307 8.30 -17.25 -12.29
CA ILE A 307 9.59 -16.58 -12.09
C ILE A 307 10.13 -16.19 -13.46
N GLU A 308 10.11 -14.91 -13.77
CA GLU A 308 10.70 -14.41 -15.00
C GLU A 308 12.23 -14.31 -14.87
N PRO A 309 12.98 -14.56 -15.98
CA PRO A 309 14.41 -14.23 -15.99
C PRO A 309 14.61 -12.73 -15.88
N VAL A 310 15.81 -12.32 -15.47
CA VAL A 310 16.17 -10.92 -15.24
C VAL A 310 15.29 -10.27 -14.16
N THR A 311 15.72 -10.36 -12.95
CA THR A 311 15.11 -9.66 -11.81
C THR A 311 15.74 -8.29 -11.63
N PHE A 312 14.99 -7.34 -11.09
CA PHE A 312 15.52 -6.06 -10.62
C PHE A 312 15.06 -5.78 -9.20
N GLU A 313 15.84 -4.98 -8.49
CA GLU A 313 15.54 -4.62 -7.11
C GLU A 313 14.22 -3.83 -7.05
N ARG A 314 13.50 -4.07 -5.96
CA ARG A 314 12.29 -3.30 -5.67
C ARG A 314 12.67 -1.90 -5.20
N GLU A 315 11.97 -0.90 -5.73
CA GLU A 315 12.07 0.47 -5.27
C GLU A 315 11.61 0.58 -3.81
N THR A 316 12.30 1.40 -3.03
CA THR A 316 12.04 1.56 -1.60
C THR A 316 11.56 2.97 -1.31
N PRO A 317 10.45 3.14 -0.56
CA PRO A 317 10.00 4.45 -0.09
C PRO A 317 11.00 5.04 0.92
N HIS A 318 11.21 6.36 0.82
CA HIS A 318 12.16 7.08 1.69
C HIS A 318 11.52 8.27 2.42
N TYR A 319 10.45 8.85 1.89
CA TYR A 319 9.92 10.11 2.39
C TYR A 319 9.59 10.09 3.89
N LEU A 320 8.81 9.11 4.37
CA LEU A 320 8.48 9.03 5.80
C LEU A 320 9.70 8.76 6.68
N ALA A 321 10.66 7.96 6.21
CA ALA A 321 11.92 7.72 6.92
C ALA A 321 12.78 8.99 7.02
N GLU A 322 12.76 9.83 5.99
CA GLU A 322 13.40 11.16 6.03
C GLU A 322 12.70 12.11 7.00
N VAL A 323 11.34 12.12 7.02
CA VAL A 323 10.59 12.89 8.01
C VAL A 323 10.95 12.46 9.42
N VAL A 324 11.01 11.16 9.69
CA VAL A 324 11.44 10.61 10.99
C VAL A 324 12.88 11.05 11.31
N THR A 325 13.78 11.01 10.35
CA THR A 325 15.18 11.42 10.55
C THR A 325 15.26 12.90 10.91
N ARG A 326 14.57 13.78 10.16
CA ARG A 326 14.50 15.23 10.47
C ARG A 326 13.86 15.48 11.83
N LEU A 327 12.75 14.81 12.14
CA LEU A 327 12.07 14.94 13.43
C LEU A 327 12.99 14.61 14.60
N ARG A 328 13.73 13.51 14.50
CA ARG A 328 14.70 13.10 15.53
C ARG A 328 15.82 14.12 15.72
N GLN A 329 16.35 14.64 14.62
CA GLN A 329 17.41 15.66 14.67
C GLN A 329 16.91 16.98 15.27
N GLN A 330 15.74 17.45 14.87
CA GLN A 330 15.17 18.74 15.30
C GLN A 330 14.73 18.74 16.78
N HIS A 331 14.22 17.62 17.25
CA HIS A 331 13.67 17.50 18.61
C HIS A 331 14.50 16.61 19.53
N HIS A 332 15.70 16.20 19.09
CA HIS A 332 16.60 15.31 19.86
C HIS A 332 15.91 14.01 20.34
N LEU A 333 14.98 13.48 19.54
CA LEU A 333 14.27 12.25 19.87
C LEU A 333 15.13 11.02 19.56
N ASP A 334 15.10 10.05 20.45
CA ASP A 334 15.60 8.72 20.14
C ASP A 334 14.59 7.92 19.27
N LEU A 335 14.99 6.74 18.81
CA LEU A 335 14.11 5.91 17.97
C LEU A 335 12.89 5.40 18.74
N SER A 336 13.02 5.12 20.04
CA SER A 336 11.93 4.64 20.87
C SER A 336 10.85 5.72 21.04
N GLN A 337 11.25 6.97 21.19
CA GLN A 337 10.32 8.10 21.26
C GLN A 337 9.60 8.33 19.93
N ALA A 338 10.31 8.19 18.80
CA ALA A 338 9.70 8.27 17.46
C ALA A 338 8.73 7.11 17.23
N ALA A 339 9.06 5.89 17.66
CA ALA A 339 8.17 4.74 17.59
C ALA A 339 6.90 4.96 18.43
N HIS A 340 7.06 5.51 19.63
CA HIS A 340 5.93 5.84 20.50
C HIS A 340 4.98 6.89 19.87
N LEU A 341 5.50 7.90 19.19
CA LEU A 341 4.70 8.88 18.44
C LEU A 341 3.87 8.22 17.33
N ALA A 342 4.46 7.26 16.63
CA ALA A 342 3.75 6.47 15.62
C ALA A 342 2.79 5.42 16.21
N GLY A 343 2.82 5.23 17.53
CA GLY A 343 1.96 4.26 18.21
C GLY A 343 2.44 2.81 18.10
N LEU A 344 3.72 2.60 17.81
CA LEU A 344 4.35 1.29 17.60
C LEU A 344 5.40 0.96 18.65
N GLU A 345 5.71 -0.33 18.77
CA GLU A 345 6.95 -0.79 19.41
C GLU A 345 8.16 -0.51 18.52
N LEU A 346 9.32 -0.35 19.13
CA LEU A 346 10.56 0.06 18.48
C LEU A 346 10.96 -0.87 17.32
N GLU A 347 10.83 -2.18 17.49
CA GLU A 347 11.22 -3.19 16.51
C GLU A 347 10.39 -3.02 15.21
N GLU A 348 9.07 -3.03 15.31
CA GLU A 348 8.16 -2.88 14.17
C GLU A 348 8.30 -1.49 13.53
N PHE A 349 8.48 -0.44 14.34
CA PHE A 349 8.72 0.90 13.83
C PHE A 349 9.99 0.98 12.99
N THR A 350 11.06 0.37 13.48
CA THR A 350 12.35 0.36 12.78
C THR A 350 12.26 -0.36 11.44
N GLU A 351 11.55 -1.48 11.41
CA GLU A 351 11.33 -2.24 10.17
C GLU A 351 10.56 -1.43 9.11
N ILE A 352 9.56 -0.64 9.54
CA ILE A 352 8.64 0.05 8.61
C ILE A 352 9.13 1.45 8.23
N TYR A 353 9.64 2.22 9.20
CA TYR A 353 9.87 3.67 9.07
C TYR A 353 11.33 4.11 9.24
N SER A 354 12.27 3.20 9.44
CA SER A 354 13.68 3.56 9.40
C SER A 354 14.27 3.32 8.02
N CYS A 355 15.11 4.23 7.55
CA CYS A 355 15.92 3.94 6.38
C CYS A 355 16.74 2.68 6.67
N PRO A 356 16.75 1.66 5.79
CA PRO A 356 17.75 0.63 5.90
C PRO A 356 19.11 1.35 5.94
N SER A 357 19.81 1.16 7.06
CA SER A 357 21.18 1.68 7.17
C SER A 357 21.92 1.20 5.94
N SER A 358 22.36 2.10 5.10
CA SER A 358 23.32 1.77 4.06
C SER A 358 24.51 1.16 4.79
N VAL A 359 24.55 -0.17 4.85
CA VAL A 359 25.76 -0.89 5.23
C VAL A 359 26.78 -0.49 4.17
N ARG A 360 27.65 0.45 4.55
CA ARG A 360 28.84 0.80 3.78
C ARG A 360 29.84 -0.32 3.91
#